data_48c6753e8ae6a9f7fc6301ddc9453c83
#
_entry.id   48c6753e8ae6a9f7fc6301ddc9453c83
#
_cell.length_a   1.000
_cell.length_b   1.000
_cell.length_c   1.000
_cell.angle_alpha   90.00
_cell.angle_beta   90.00
_cell.angle_gamma   90.00
#
_symmetry.space_group_name_H-M   'P 1'
#
loop_
_entity.id
_entity.type
_entity.pdbx_description
1 polymer ?
#
loop_
_entity_poly.entity_id
_entity_poly.type
_entity_poly.pdbx_seq_one_letter_code
_entity_poly.pdbx_strand_id
1 'polypeptide(L)'
;MLFQATKIPVKKGSRVQRYQHKRTYKTLKNLMFFTSALTALLSSSVFSAELSAEPEIRLVSAGTGVTELVLALDAGNELVAIDSTSYVPESLSHVAKLGYHRMLSAEGIIALSPTLVVGSDVMGPETTLKVLKQANIQVVQLPATNDEPQLMNNVDTLGHLLNRQEHAVKLKQDLHQQLQSLAGKKQQVRDAGSQPKILFMVLQEGRGARVGGKGTAADTIIELSGAQNIAEFDGYKSMSQEGILSLQPDIILLSKRSDKPTNQTNAQIAQELLKEMPLLAHTPAGENGHIQTLAPQALLGGLGISAISAADTLASTLLKQNH
;
A
#
# COMPACT_ATOMS: atom_id res chain seq x y z
N MET A 1 38.18 76.30 -5.52
CA MET A 1 38.74 76.62 -4.23
C MET A 1 39.48 75.40 -3.79
N LEU A 2 40.78 75.31 -4.14
CA LEU A 2 41.96 75.89 -3.46
C LEU A 2 42.13 75.34 -2.05
N PHE A 3 43.22 74.69 -1.95
CA PHE A 3 44.38 74.73 -1.05
C PHE A 3 44.40 73.51 -0.11
N GLN A 4 45.53 72.89 0.31
CA GLN A 4 46.96 73.01 -0.02
C GLN A 4 47.64 71.80 0.61
N ALA A 5 48.69 71.43 0.00
CA ALA A 5 49.69 70.47 0.48
C ALA A 5 50.55 70.99 1.65
N THR A 6 50.97 70.11 2.54
CA THR A 6 52.12 70.41 3.37
C THR A 6 53.12 69.24 3.40
N LYS A 7 54.30 69.49 2.92
CA LYS A 7 55.56 68.72 2.99
C LYS A 7 56.27 68.91 4.32
N ILE A 8 57.20 67.94 4.59
CA ILE A 8 58.50 68.16 5.28
C ILE A 8 58.63 67.37 6.60
N PRO A 9 59.85 66.89 7.03
CA PRO A 9 61.05 66.51 6.28
C PRO A 9 61.72 65.16 6.76
N VAL A 10 62.66 64.72 5.99
CA VAL A 10 63.68 63.71 6.23
C VAL A 10 64.66 64.08 7.38
N LYS A 11 65.05 63.12 8.23
CA LYS A 11 66.28 63.16 8.99
C LYS A 11 67.13 61.88 8.85
N LYS A 12 68.32 62.07 8.39
CA LYS A 12 69.46 61.12 8.22
C LYS A 12 70.00 60.63 9.57
N GLY A 13 70.56 59.43 9.53
CA GLY A 13 71.69 58.97 10.37
C GLY A 13 71.23 57.99 11.48
N SER A 14 71.78 56.79 11.56
CA SER A 14 73.16 56.46 11.70
C SER A 14 73.41 54.94 11.55
N ARG A 15 74.52 54.65 10.98
CA ARG A 15 75.17 53.34 10.93
C ARG A 15 75.39 52.84 12.36
N VAL A 16 75.10 51.57 12.66
CA VAL A 16 75.95 50.63 13.41
C VAL A 16 75.15 49.31 13.66
N GLN A 17 75.86 48.24 13.44
CA GLN A 17 75.74 46.84 13.87
C GLN A 17 75.11 45.85 12.90
N ARG A 18 76.00 45.43 12.04
CA ARG A 18 75.93 44.11 11.41
C ARG A 18 76.83 43.20 12.30
N TYR A 19 76.18 42.36 13.13
CA TYR A 19 76.75 41.12 13.67
C TYR A 19 75.64 40.44 14.56
N GLN A 20 75.44 39.15 14.29
CA GLN A 20 74.62 38.23 15.07
C GLN A 20 73.24 37.86 14.46
N HIS A 21 73.24 37.33 13.26
CA HIS A 21 72.04 36.60 12.82
C HIS A 21 72.34 35.39 11.92
N LYS A 22 73.29 34.55 12.29
CA LYS A 22 73.54 33.29 11.57
C LYS A 22 73.25 32.01 12.36
N ARG A 23 72.69 32.05 13.57
CA ARG A 23 72.44 30.83 14.37
C ARG A 23 70.96 30.50 14.64
N THR A 24 70.01 31.35 14.32
CA THR A 24 68.62 31.16 14.58
C THR A 24 67.85 30.56 13.42
N TYR A 25 68.35 30.49 12.20
CA TYR A 25 67.63 29.97 11.05
C TYR A 25 67.63 28.44 10.94
N LYS A 26 68.53 27.72 11.62
CA LYS A 26 68.52 26.24 11.55
C LYS A 26 67.48 25.58 12.48
N THR A 27 67.17 26.23 13.59
CA THR A 27 66.14 25.73 14.53
C THR A 27 64.71 26.06 14.09
N LEU A 28 64.52 27.18 13.37
CA LEU A 28 63.16 27.52 12.85
C LEU A 28 62.74 26.66 11.65
N LYS A 29 63.71 26.20 10.81
CA LYS A 29 63.38 25.32 9.69
C LYS A 29 62.86 23.93 10.12
N ASN A 30 63.37 23.38 11.20
CA ASN A 30 62.95 22.09 11.71
C ASN A 30 61.65 22.18 12.49
N LEU A 31 61.30 23.34 13.05
CA LEU A 31 59.97 23.51 13.73
C LEU A 31 58.84 23.75 12.74
N MET A 32 59.11 24.37 11.57
CA MET A 32 58.07 24.53 10.52
C MET A 32 57.75 23.23 9.77
N PHE A 33 58.70 22.28 9.69
CA PHE A 33 58.43 20.98 9.05
C PHE A 33 57.63 20.04 9.93
N PHE A 34 57.70 20.15 11.27
CA PHE A 34 56.92 19.31 12.20
C PHE A 34 55.46 19.78 12.37
N THR A 35 55.21 21.09 12.23
CA THR A 35 53.84 21.62 12.29
C THR A 35 53.08 21.39 10.99
N SER A 36 53.75 21.29 9.83
CA SER A 36 53.11 21.01 8.54
C SER A 36 52.73 19.53 8.37
N ALA A 37 53.41 18.60 9.05
CA ALA A 37 53.08 17.17 9.00
C ALA A 37 51.94 16.80 9.94
N LEU A 38 51.70 17.53 11.02
CA LEU A 38 50.63 17.26 11.98
C LEU A 38 49.28 17.81 11.52
N THR A 39 49.26 18.88 10.70
CA THR A 39 48.02 19.40 10.09
C THR A 39 47.53 18.56 8.90
N ALA A 40 48.42 17.83 8.21
CA ALA A 40 48.02 16.92 7.11
C ALA A 40 47.39 15.60 7.59
N LEU A 41 47.65 15.20 8.84
CA LEU A 41 47.06 13.99 9.44
C LEU A 41 45.68 14.23 10.06
N LEU A 42 45.28 15.48 10.32
CA LEU A 42 43.96 15.84 10.83
C LEU A 42 42.95 16.18 9.72
N SER A 43 43.41 16.34 8.47
CA SER A 43 42.55 16.67 7.33
C SER A 43 41.97 15.45 6.60
N SER A 44 42.42 14.23 6.94
CA SER A 44 41.96 13.00 6.28
C SER A 44 40.81 12.27 6.98
N SER A 45 40.28 12.82 8.07
CA SER A 45 39.20 12.18 8.82
C SER A 45 37.80 12.87 8.69
N VAL A 46 37.66 13.87 7.81
CA VAL A 46 36.37 14.55 7.60
C VAL A 46 35.74 14.21 6.23
N PHE A 47 36.40 13.33 5.43
CA PHE A 47 35.89 13.02 4.09
C PHE A 47 35.22 11.64 3.98
N SER A 48 34.70 11.09 5.09
CA SER A 48 34.07 9.77 5.09
C SER A 48 32.71 9.74 5.80
N ALA A 49 31.91 10.79 5.71
CA ALA A 49 30.55 10.80 6.24
C ALA A 49 29.55 11.49 5.30
N GLU A 50 29.84 11.54 4.01
CA GLU A 50 28.75 11.57 3.03
C GLU A 50 28.45 10.12 2.64
N LEU A 51 27.99 9.35 3.64
CA LEU A 51 27.13 8.22 3.33
C LEU A 51 25.94 8.86 2.61
N SER A 52 25.84 8.63 1.33
CA SER A 52 24.66 8.96 0.54
C SER A 52 23.45 8.37 1.26
N ALA A 53 22.77 9.19 2.07
CA ALA A 53 21.45 8.83 2.55
C ALA A 53 20.66 8.54 1.28
N GLU A 54 20.28 7.28 1.08
CA GLU A 54 19.35 6.95 0.00
C GLU A 54 18.16 7.92 0.13
N PRO A 55 17.70 8.50 -0.98
CA PRO A 55 16.63 9.48 -0.91
C PRO A 55 15.43 8.83 -0.19
N GLU A 56 14.98 9.47 0.88
CA GLU A 56 13.85 9.03 1.68
C GLU A 56 12.64 8.80 0.77
N ILE A 57 12.11 7.57 0.77
CA ILE A 57 10.92 7.23 -0.01
C ILE A 57 9.72 7.87 0.68
N ARG A 58 9.05 8.76 -0.04
CA ARG A 58 7.77 9.35 0.36
C ARG A 58 6.69 8.79 -0.56
N LEU A 59 5.96 7.80 -0.06
CA LEU A 59 5.08 6.95 -0.85
C LEU A 59 3.62 7.41 -0.78
N VAL A 60 3.00 7.56 -1.93
CA VAL A 60 1.54 7.59 -2.07
C VAL A 60 1.08 6.25 -2.63
N SER A 61 0.16 5.59 -1.94
CA SER A 61 -0.44 4.32 -2.37
C SER A 61 -1.90 4.51 -2.77
N ALA A 62 -2.28 4.04 -3.96
CA ALA A 62 -3.61 4.23 -4.53
C ALA A 62 -4.25 2.91 -4.99
N GLY A 63 -5.18 2.43 -4.20
CA GLY A 63 -5.88 1.15 -4.36
C GLY A 63 -5.58 0.17 -3.22
N THR A 64 -6.64 -0.43 -2.68
CA THR A 64 -6.61 -1.30 -1.49
C THR A 64 -5.57 -2.40 -1.60
N GLY A 65 -5.55 -3.16 -2.72
CA GLY A 65 -4.61 -4.28 -2.88
C GLY A 65 -3.15 -3.84 -2.91
N VAL A 66 -2.85 -2.67 -3.49
CA VAL A 66 -1.50 -2.09 -3.49
C VAL A 66 -1.09 -1.70 -2.08
N THR A 67 -1.98 -1.03 -1.33
CA THR A 67 -1.72 -0.62 0.06
C THR A 67 -1.51 -1.82 0.97
N GLU A 68 -2.27 -2.91 0.80
CA GLU A 68 -2.06 -4.17 1.54
C GLU A 68 -0.67 -4.75 1.31
N LEU A 69 -0.20 -4.78 0.05
CA LEU A 69 1.15 -5.26 -0.27
C LEU A 69 2.24 -4.35 0.30
N VAL A 70 2.07 -3.03 0.26
CA VAL A 70 3.00 -2.06 0.88
C VAL A 70 3.13 -2.32 2.38
N LEU A 71 2.01 -2.51 3.07
CA LEU A 71 2.02 -2.82 4.51
C LEU A 71 2.65 -4.19 4.81
N ALA A 72 2.36 -5.20 3.99
CA ALA A 72 2.93 -6.54 4.14
C ALA A 72 4.44 -6.60 3.86
N LEU A 73 4.96 -5.65 3.08
CA LEU A 73 6.39 -5.46 2.84
C LEU A 73 7.10 -4.64 3.93
N ASP A 74 6.41 -4.32 5.03
CA ASP A 74 6.92 -3.47 6.11
C ASP A 74 7.39 -2.07 5.63
N ALA A 75 6.68 -1.52 4.64
CA ALA A 75 6.93 -0.19 4.07
C ALA A 75 5.84 0.83 4.46
N GLY A 76 5.16 0.59 5.58
CA GLY A 76 4.11 1.49 6.07
C GLY A 76 4.62 2.86 6.49
N ASN A 77 5.86 2.93 6.98
CA ASN A 77 6.46 4.19 7.44
C ASN A 77 6.80 5.15 6.30
N GLU A 78 6.94 4.66 5.08
CA GLU A 78 7.16 5.46 3.87
C GLU A 78 5.87 6.10 3.34
N LEU A 79 4.69 5.64 3.82
CA LEU A 79 3.40 6.16 3.39
C LEU A 79 3.18 7.60 3.86
N VAL A 80 3.01 8.52 2.92
CA VAL A 80 2.56 9.89 3.19
C VAL A 80 1.07 10.06 2.92
N ALA A 81 0.50 9.24 2.01
CA ALA A 81 -0.95 9.23 1.78
C ALA A 81 -1.42 7.90 1.17
N ILE A 82 -2.71 7.62 1.38
CA ILE A 82 -3.45 6.51 0.77
C ILE A 82 -4.75 7.03 0.14
N ASP A 83 -5.33 6.26 -0.79
CA ASP A 83 -6.64 6.58 -1.34
C ASP A 83 -7.80 6.25 -0.38
N SER A 84 -9.02 6.71 -0.70
CA SER A 84 -10.19 6.56 0.17
C SER A 84 -10.66 5.11 0.34
N THR A 85 -10.21 4.17 -0.50
CA THR A 85 -10.56 2.75 -0.41
C THR A 85 -9.60 1.95 0.44
N SER A 86 -8.43 2.51 0.73
CA SER A 86 -7.34 1.87 1.45
C SER A 86 -7.46 2.06 2.97
N TYR A 87 -6.90 1.10 3.71
CA TYR A 87 -6.87 1.10 5.17
C TYR A 87 -5.44 0.95 5.66
N VAL A 88 -5.15 1.62 6.76
CA VAL A 88 -3.90 1.48 7.50
C VAL A 88 -4.20 1.24 8.97
N PRO A 89 -3.31 0.57 9.71
CA PRO A 89 -3.46 0.39 11.16
C PRO A 89 -3.43 1.73 11.91
N GLU A 90 -3.95 1.75 13.14
CA GLU A 90 -4.02 2.94 14.00
C GLU A 90 -2.66 3.65 14.18
N SER A 91 -1.58 2.88 14.23
CA SER A 91 -0.21 3.41 14.31
C SER A 91 0.17 4.30 13.14
N LEU A 92 -0.51 4.18 11.99
CA LEU A 92 -0.33 4.97 10.78
C LEU A 92 -1.50 5.95 10.53
N SER A 93 -2.26 6.30 11.58
CA SER A 93 -3.39 7.24 11.49
C SER A 93 -3.02 8.65 11.01
N HIS A 94 -1.73 9.01 11.06
CA HIS A 94 -1.18 10.25 10.53
C HIS A 94 -1.09 10.30 9.00
N VAL A 95 -1.18 9.14 8.32
CA VAL A 95 -1.13 9.06 6.85
C VAL A 95 -2.35 9.76 6.25
N ALA A 96 -2.11 10.70 5.33
CA ALA A 96 -3.17 11.49 4.73
C ALA A 96 -4.10 10.60 3.88
N LYS A 97 -5.40 10.95 3.87
CA LYS A 97 -6.38 10.30 3.00
C LYS A 97 -6.69 11.15 1.79
N LEU A 98 -6.44 10.61 0.61
CA LEU A 98 -6.80 11.18 -0.68
C LEU A 98 -8.23 10.77 -1.07
N GLY A 99 -8.68 11.27 -2.22
CA GLY A 99 -9.93 10.84 -2.85
C GLY A 99 -9.85 9.40 -3.40
N TYR A 100 -10.87 9.04 -4.18
CA TYR A 100 -10.97 7.73 -4.83
C TYR A 100 -9.84 7.54 -5.85
N HIS A 101 -9.18 6.39 -5.83
CA HIS A 101 -7.99 6.11 -6.65
C HIS A 101 -8.16 6.32 -8.16
N ARG A 102 -9.39 6.25 -8.69
CA ARG A 102 -9.69 6.54 -10.10
C ARG A 102 -9.88 8.04 -10.40
N MET A 103 -9.96 8.88 -9.37
CA MET A 103 -10.25 10.31 -9.48
C MET A 103 -9.32 11.12 -8.57
N LEU A 104 -8.03 10.83 -8.62
CA LEU A 104 -7.00 11.51 -7.81
C LEU A 104 -6.78 12.95 -8.29
N SER A 105 -6.45 13.84 -7.35
CA SER A 105 -6.03 15.21 -7.63
C SER A 105 -4.51 15.29 -7.69
N ALA A 106 -3.96 15.80 -8.81
CA ALA A 106 -2.53 16.03 -8.92
C ALA A 106 -2.04 17.05 -7.89
N GLU A 107 -2.78 18.14 -7.69
CA GLU A 107 -2.45 19.20 -6.72
C GLU A 107 -2.39 18.63 -5.29
N GLY A 108 -3.41 17.85 -4.89
CA GLY A 108 -3.44 17.23 -3.57
C GLY A 108 -2.28 16.26 -3.33
N ILE A 109 -1.82 15.54 -4.36
CA ILE A 109 -0.66 14.64 -4.27
C ILE A 109 0.64 15.43 -4.22
N ILE A 110 0.84 16.43 -5.10
CA ILE A 110 2.06 17.25 -5.16
C ILE A 110 2.29 18.00 -3.85
N ALA A 111 1.22 18.49 -3.22
CA ALA A 111 1.30 19.18 -1.93
C ALA A 111 1.93 18.34 -0.80
N LEU A 112 1.89 17.00 -0.93
CA LEU A 112 2.51 16.07 0.02
C LEU A 112 3.98 15.77 -0.30
N SER A 113 4.51 16.34 -1.39
CA SER A 113 5.89 16.15 -1.86
C SER A 113 6.32 14.67 -1.90
N PRO A 114 5.57 13.78 -2.56
CA PRO A 114 5.95 12.38 -2.67
C PRO A 114 7.11 12.21 -3.65
N THR A 115 7.92 11.18 -3.44
CA THR A 115 8.93 10.73 -4.41
C THR A 115 8.39 9.63 -5.31
N LEU A 116 7.42 8.85 -4.81
CA LEU A 116 6.84 7.70 -5.49
C LEU A 116 5.32 7.66 -5.29
N VAL A 117 4.60 7.46 -6.38
CA VAL A 117 3.16 7.15 -6.39
C VAL A 117 2.98 5.78 -7.01
N VAL A 118 2.45 4.83 -6.25
CA VAL A 118 2.13 3.48 -6.73
C VAL A 118 0.63 3.25 -6.63
N GLY A 119 0.04 2.68 -7.65
CA GLY A 119 -1.39 2.38 -7.63
C GLY A 119 -1.74 1.17 -8.48
N SER A 120 -3.03 0.80 -8.45
CA SER A 120 -3.57 -0.24 -9.33
C SER A 120 -3.59 0.23 -10.80
N ASP A 121 -3.80 -0.71 -11.71
CA ASP A 121 -3.96 -0.47 -13.15
C ASP A 121 -5.06 0.54 -13.50
N VAL A 122 -6.03 0.70 -12.61
CA VAL A 122 -7.16 1.63 -12.76
C VAL A 122 -6.96 2.97 -12.03
N MET A 123 -5.77 3.21 -11.47
CA MET A 123 -5.41 4.50 -10.88
C MET A 123 -5.48 5.61 -11.92
N GLY A 124 -6.07 6.74 -11.56
CA GLY A 124 -6.24 7.85 -12.51
C GLY A 124 -6.86 9.10 -11.91
N PRO A 125 -7.30 10.03 -12.77
CA PRO A 125 -7.33 9.95 -14.23
C PRO A 125 -5.94 10.08 -14.87
N GLU A 126 -5.80 9.69 -16.13
CA GLU A 126 -4.55 9.73 -16.88
C GLU A 126 -3.93 11.16 -16.94
N THR A 127 -4.76 12.18 -16.96
CA THR A 127 -4.32 13.58 -16.88
C THR A 127 -3.57 13.88 -15.59
N THR A 128 -4.07 13.37 -14.44
CA THR A 128 -3.38 13.48 -13.15
C THR A 128 -2.02 12.79 -13.21
N LEU A 129 -1.96 11.55 -13.73
CA LEU A 129 -0.70 10.80 -13.81
C LEU A 129 0.35 11.51 -14.67
N LYS A 130 -0.06 12.14 -15.77
CA LYS A 130 0.83 12.95 -16.62
C LYS A 130 1.39 14.17 -15.87
N VAL A 131 0.55 14.88 -15.13
CA VAL A 131 0.99 16.04 -14.33
C VAL A 131 1.99 15.62 -13.25
N LEU A 132 1.76 14.50 -12.57
CA LEU A 132 2.70 13.97 -11.56
C LEU A 132 4.06 13.62 -12.18
N LYS A 133 4.08 12.96 -13.34
CA LYS A 133 5.32 12.65 -14.07
C LYS A 133 6.06 13.92 -14.53
N GLN A 134 5.33 14.96 -14.98
CA GLN A 134 5.92 16.27 -15.32
C GLN A 134 6.51 17.01 -14.10
N ALA A 135 5.99 16.74 -12.90
CA ALA A 135 6.53 17.23 -11.64
C ALA A 135 7.72 16.37 -11.11
N ASN A 136 8.29 15.48 -11.96
CA ASN A 136 9.37 14.55 -11.60
C ASN A 136 9.03 13.58 -10.47
N ILE A 137 7.75 13.26 -10.28
CA ILE A 137 7.32 12.23 -9.35
C ILE A 137 7.29 10.89 -10.10
N GLN A 138 7.91 9.87 -9.52
CA GLN A 138 7.84 8.52 -10.09
C GLN A 138 6.41 7.97 -9.91
N VAL A 139 5.79 7.54 -11.02
CA VAL A 139 4.41 6.98 -11.02
C VAL A 139 4.44 5.59 -11.59
N VAL A 140 4.00 4.62 -10.80
CA VAL A 140 3.95 3.19 -11.17
C VAL A 140 2.53 2.67 -11.02
N GLN A 141 2.00 2.05 -12.06
CA GLN A 141 0.74 1.32 -12.04
C GLN A 141 1.04 -0.17 -12.07
N LEU A 142 0.60 -0.89 -11.04
CA LEU A 142 0.72 -2.35 -10.98
C LEU A 142 -0.40 -2.98 -11.81
N PRO A 143 -0.12 -4.03 -12.58
CA PRO A 143 -1.14 -4.80 -13.29
C PRO A 143 -2.21 -5.37 -12.34
N ALA A 144 -3.44 -5.53 -12.84
CA ALA A 144 -4.52 -6.20 -12.12
C ALA A 144 -4.07 -7.61 -11.68
N THR A 145 -4.31 -7.95 -10.42
CA THR A 145 -3.94 -9.24 -9.86
C THR A 145 -5.09 -10.23 -10.08
N ASN A 146 -5.02 -11.00 -11.17
CA ASN A 146 -6.03 -11.98 -11.55
C ASN A 146 -5.64 -13.42 -11.16
N ASP A 147 -4.36 -13.67 -10.94
CA ASP A 147 -3.79 -14.98 -10.62
C ASP A 147 -2.57 -14.86 -9.68
N GLU A 148 -2.10 -16.01 -9.20
CA GLU A 148 -0.94 -16.09 -8.33
C GLU A 148 0.36 -15.57 -8.99
N PRO A 149 0.71 -15.93 -10.23
CA PRO A 149 1.91 -15.40 -10.87
C PRO A 149 1.94 -13.86 -10.91
N GLN A 150 0.81 -13.22 -11.22
CA GLN A 150 0.74 -11.76 -11.25
C GLN A 150 0.83 -11.16 -9.83
N LEU A 151 0.24 -11.81 -8.82
CA LEU A 151 0.41 -11.41 -7.43
C LEU A 151 1.89 -11.42 -7.03
N MET A 152 2.61 -12.52 -7.33
CA MET A 152 4.04 -12.64 -7.03
C MET A 152 4.88 -11.59 -7.76
N ASN A 153 4.57 -11.30 -9.03
CA ASN A 153 5.24 -10.25 -9.80
C ASN A 153 5.01 -8.84 -9.21
N ASN A 154 3.79 -8.56 -8.74
CA ASN A 154 3.48 -7.29 -8.08
C ASN A 154 4.23 -7.15 -6.75
N VAL A 155 4.36 -8.22 -5.97
CA VAL A 155 5.18 -8.26 -4.74
C VAL A 155 6.64 -7.97 -5.05
N ASP A 156 7.22 -8.62 -6.09
CA ASP A 156 8.61 -8.38 -6.48
C ASP A 156 8.82 -6.93 -6.94
N THR A 157 7.91 -6.40 -7.76
CA THR A 157 7.97 -5.02 -8.24
C THR A 157 7.97 -4.03 -7.08
N LEU A 158 7.06 -4.19 -6.11
CA LEU A 158 7.02 -3.35 -4.91
C LEU A 158 8.26 -3.53 -4.04
N GLY A 159 8.73 -4.77 -3.86
CA GLY A 159 9.95 -5.08 -3.12
C GLY A 159 11.16 -4.31 -3.65
N HIS A 160 11.30 -4.23 -4.98
CA HIS A 160 12.36 -3.45 -5.62
C HIS A 160 12.16 -1.94 -5.47
N LEU A 161 10.95 -1.44 -5.71
CA LEU A 161 10.63 -0.01 -5.63
C LEU A 161 10.82 0.57 -4.21
N LEU A 162 10.61 -0.26 -3.19
CA LEU A 162 10.62 0.13 -1.78
C LEU A 162 11.89 -0.31 -1.04
N ASN A 163 12.89 -0.88 -1.73
CA ASN A 163 14.10 -1.47 -1.12
C ASN A 163 13.76 -2.52 -0.04
N ARG A 164 12.77 -3.39 -0.33
CA ARG A 164 12.25 -4.44 0.55
C ARG A 164 12.32 -5.84 -0.07
N GLN A 165 13.40 -6.16 -0.80
CA GLN A 165 13.54 -7.42 -1.55
C GLN A 165 13.49 -8.65 -0.63
N GLU A 166 14.09 -8.60 0.56
CA GLU A 166 14.05 -9.71 1.52
C GLU A 166 12.63 -9.93 2.05
N HIS A 167 11.89 -8.86 2.36
CA HIS A 167 10.48 -8.94 2.75
C HIS A 167 9.62 -9.49 1.61
N ALA A 168 9.92 -9.12 0.36
CA ALA A 168 9.21 -9.64 -0.81
C ALA A 168 9.41 -11.16 -0.97
N VAL A 169 10.63 -11.67 -0.79
CA VAL A 169 10.89 -13.11 -0.82
C VAL A 169 10.07 -13.85 0.23
N LYS A 170 10.07 -13.35 1.47
CA LYS A 170 9.29 -13.93 2.57
C LYS A 170 7.79 -13.87 2.29
N LEU A 171 7.27 -12.70 1.89
CA LEU A 171 5.85 -12.50 1.60
C LEU A 171 5.36 -13.46 0.50
N LYS A 172 6.15 -13.65 -0.56
CA LYS A 172 5.81 -14.61 -1.62
C LYS A 172 5.75 -16.05 -1.11
N GLN A 173 6.67 -16.45 -0.23
CA GLN A 173 6.64 -17.78 0.38
C GLN A 173 5.36 -17.96 1.24
N ASP A 174 5.04 -16.98 2.06
CA ASP A 174 3.87 -17.01 2.93
C ASP A 174 2.56 -17.06 2.11
N LEU A 175 2.45 -16.24 1.06
CA LEU A 175 1.28 -16.23 0.16
C LEU A 175 1.14 -17.53 -0.61
N HIS A 176 2.23 -18.09 -1.12
CA HIS A 176 2.22 -19.38 -1.81
C HIS A 176 1.74 -20.50 -0.87
N GLN A 177 2.24 -20.54 0.37
CA GLN A 177 1.80 -21.51 1.37
C GLN A 177 0.31 -21.36 1.72
N GLN A 178 -0.17 -20.11 1.84
CA GLN A 178 -1.60 -19.84 2.08
C GLN A 178 -2.46 -20.35 0.92
N LEU A 179 -2.08 -20.06 -0.32
CA LEU A 179 -2.78 -20.53 -1.51
C LEU A 179 -2.77 -22.07 -1.63
N GLN A 180 -1.67 -22.73 -1.30
CA GLN A 180 -1.61 -24.19 -1.26
C GLN A 180 -2.55 -24.78 -0.18
N SER A 181 -2.54 -24.21 1.02
CA SER A 181 -3.46 -24.60 2.10
C SER A 181 -4.91 -24.42 1.68
N LEU A 182 -5.24 -23.27 1.07
CA LEU A 182 -6.57 -22.98 0.56
C LEU A 182 -7.00 -23.96 -0.54
N ALA A 183 -6.11 -24.33 -1.45
CA ALA A 183 -6.37 -25.36 -2.46
C ALA A 183 -6.72 -26.71 -1.83
N GLY A 184 -6.05 -27.10 -0.75
CA GLY A 184 -6.38 -28.28 0.03
C GLY A 184 -7.78 -28.22 0.65
N LYS A 185 -8.15 -27.09 1.27
CA LYS A 185 -9.50 -26.87 1.82
C LYS A 185 -10.56 -26.89 0.73
N LYS A 186 -10.30 -26.22 -0.41
CA LYS A 186 -11.15 -26.23 -1.59
C LYS A 186 -11.50 -27.64 -2.04
N GLN A 187 -10.49 -28.52 -2.07
CA GLN A 187 -10.72 -29.93 -2.44
C GLN A 187 -11.58 -30.65 -1.40
N GLN A 188 -11.31 -30.46 -0.10
CA GLN A 188 -12.11 -31.05 0.98
C GLN A 188 -13.59 -30.60 0.92
N VAL A 189 -13.85 -29.31 0.67
CA VAL A 189 -15.22 -28.79 0.50
C VAL A 189 -15.93 -29.49 -0.67
N ARG A 190 -15.23 -29.68 -1.79
CA ARG A 190 -15.78 -30.36 -2.97
C ARG A 190 -16.03 -31.85 -2.76
N ASP A 191 -15.16 -32.51 -2.00
CA ASP A 191 -15.27 -33.96 -1.71
C ASP A 191 -16.34 -34.27 -0.65
N ALA A 192 -16.80 -33.27 0.11
CA ALA A 192 -17.82 -33.43 1.15
C ALA A 192 -19.26 -33.68 0.62
N GLY A 193 -19.46 -33.68 -0.70
CA GLY A 193 -20.75 -33.98 -1.33
C GLY A 193 -21.28 -32.86 -2.22
N SER A 194 -22.47 -32.31 -1.93
CA SER A 194 -23.04 -31.22 -2.72
C SER A 194 -22.23 -29.92 -2.50
N GLN A 195 -21.77 -29.33 -3.58
CA GLN A 195 -21.05 -28.05 -3.55
C GLN A 195 -22.00 -26.93 -3.05
N PRO A 196 -21.66 -26.23 -1.95
CA PRO A 196 -22.54 -25.18 -1.40
C PRO A 196 -22.82 -24.07 -2.41
N LYS A 197 -24.08 -23.70 -2.52
CA LYS A 197 -24.56 -22.62 -3.41
C LYS A 197 -24.47 -21.28 -2.71
N ILE A 198 -23.58 -20.42 -3.15
CA ILE A 198 -23.37 -19.12 -2.56
C ILE A 198 -23.87 -18.01 -3.48
N LEU A 199 -24.60 -17.08 -2.91
CA LEU A 199 -24.96 -15.81 -3.56
C LEU A 199 -24.23 -14.67 -2.86
N PHE A 200 -23.47 -13.91 -3.64
CA PHE A 200 -22.89 -12.66 -3.15
C PHE A 200 -23.75 -11.46 -3.54
N MET A 201 -23.97 -10.56 -2.57
CA MET A 201 -24.70 -9.33 -2.83
C MET A 201 -24.07 -8.11 -2.12
N VAL A 202 -24.20 -6.95 -2.76
CA VAL A 202 -23.86 -5.66 -2.19
C VAL A 202 -25.14 -4.88 -1.95
N LEU A 203 -25.35 -4.47 -0.70
CA LEU A 203 -26.41 -3.53 -0.39
C LEU A 203 -25.91 -2.10 -0.58
N GLN A 204 -26.70 -1.33 -1.32
CA GLN A 204 -26.52 0.10 -1.48
C GLN A 204 -27.74 0.81 -0.95
N GLU A 205 -27.56 1.67 0.03
CA GLU A 205 -28.63 2.44 0.63
C GLU A 205 -29.46 3.16 -0.44
N GLY A 206 -30.78 2.92 -0.45
CA GLY A 206 -31.71 3.49 -1.42
C GLY A 206 -31.64 2.95 -2.87
N ARG A 207 -30.79 1.93 -3.17
CA ARG A 207 -30.61 1.39 -4.53
C ARG A 207 -30.90 -0.11 -4.67
N GLY A 208 -31.30 -0.77 -3.58
CA GLY A 208 -31.55 -2.21 -3.57
C GLY A 208 -30.28 -3.07 -3.60
N ALA A 209 -30.46 -4.36 -3.83
CA ALA A 209 -29.37 -5.32 -3.87
C ALA A 209 -28.75 -5.44 -5.27
N ARG A 210 -27.43 -5.44 -5.34
CA ARG A 210 -26.67 -5.82 -6.53
C ARG A 210 -25.98 -7.15 -6.28
N VAL A 211 -26.27 -8.13 -7.10
CA VAL A 211 -25.70 -9.48 -7.04
C VAL A 211 -24.43 -9.53 -7.90
N GLY A 212 -23.36 -10.11 -7.36
CA GLY A 212 -22.10 -10.32 -8.06
C GLY A 212 -22.05 -11.71 -8.69
N GLY A 213 -21.99 -11.73 -10.02
CA GLY A 213 -21.82 -12.93 -10.83
C GLY A 213 -20.36 -13.18 -11.24
N LYS A 214 -20.20 -13.90 -12.34
CA LYS A 214 -18.92 -14.34 -12.89
C LYS A 214 -17.95 -13.17 -13.13
N GLY A 215 -16.64 -13.40 -12.89
CA GLY A 215 -15.60 -12.41 -13.10
C GLY A 215 -15.56 -11.29 -12.06
N THR A 216 -16.34 -11.35 -10.99
CA THR A 216 -16.24 -10.42 -9.86
C THR A 216 -15.23 -10.93 -8.84
N ALA A 217 -14.67 -10.04 -8.00
CA ALA A 217 -13.80 -10.44 -6.90
C ALA A 217 -14.51 -11.40 -5.92
N ALA A 218 -15.82 -11.24 -5.72
CA ALA A 218 -16.61 -12.17 -4.91
C ALA A 218 -16.68 -13.57 -5.54
N ASP A 219 -16.83 -13.64 -6.86
CA ASP A 219 -16.80 -14.90 -7.62
C ASP A 219 -15.46 -15.64 -7.40
N THR A 220 -14.35 -14.94 -7.53
CA THR A 220 -13.02 -15.49 -7.24
C THR A 220 -12.90 -16.03 -5.80
N ILE A 221 -13.40 -15.29 -4.80
CA ILE A 221 -13.37 -15.70 -3.39
C ILE A 221 -14.21 -16.96 -3.18
N ILE A 222 -15.43 -17.00 -3.76
CA ILE A 222 -16.34 -18.15 -3.68
C ILE A 222 -15.70 -19.38 -4.33
N GLU A 223 -15.15 -19.25 -5.53
CA GLU A 223 -14.48 -20.36 -6.24
C GLU A 223 -13.25 -20.88 -5.50
N LEU A 224 -12.44 -19.99 -4.93
CA LEU A 224 -11.27 -20.37 -4.12
C LEU A 224 -11.67 -21.12 -2.85
N SER A 225 -12.83 -20.83 -2.26
CA SER A 225 -13.34 -21.55 -1.09
C SER A 225 -13.85 -22.96 -1.37
N GLY A 226 -14.04 -23.33 -2.64
CA GLY A 226 -14.59 -24.62 -3.06
C GLY A 226 -16.10 -24.60 -3.29
N ALA A 227 -16.79 -23.50 -3.00
CA ALA A 227 -18.22 -23.32 -3.23
C ALA A 227 -18.55 -22.93 -4.67
N GLN A 228 -19.85 -22.88 -4.98
CA GLN A 228 -20.38 -22.45 -6.27
C GLN A 228 -21.02 -21.07 -6.14
N ASN A 229 -20.59 -20.11 -6.98
CA ASN A 229 -21.36 -18.90 -7.19
C ASN A 229 -22.54 -19.20 -8.10
N ILE A 230 -23.77 -19.04 -7.58
CA ILE A 230 -25.00 -19.38 -8.32
C ILE A 230 -25.50 -18.25 -9.22
N ALA A 231 -24.85 -17.08 -9.21
CA ALA A 231 -25.13 -15.98 -10.11
C ALA A 231 -24.42 -16.18 -11.44
N GLU A 232 -25.06 -16.84 -12.41
CA GLU A 232 -24.45 -17.30 -13.67
C GLU A 232 -24.23 -16.20 -14.73
N PHE A 233 -24.43 -14.94 -14.41
CA PHE A 233 -24.22 -13.81 -15.30
C PHE A 233 -22.88 -13.11 -15.02
N ASP A 234 -22.36 -12.37 -16.00
CA ASP A 234 -21.12 -11.62 -15.84
C ASP A 234 -21.32 -10.30 -15.07
N GLY A 235 -20.37 -9.99 -14.19
CA GLY A 235 -20.29 -8.74 -13.44
C GLY A 235 -21.41 -8.58 -12.40
N TYR A 236 -21.90 -7.36 -12.21
CA TYR A 236 -22.91 -7.03 -11.21
C TYR A 236 -24.26 -6.69 -11.86
N LYS A 237 -25.35 -7.34 -11.39
CA LYS A 237 -26.71 -7.01 -11.81
C LYS A 237 -27.61 -6.75 -10.60
N SER A 238 -28.57 -5.83 -10.75
CA SER A 238 -29.66 -5.68 -9.77
C SER A 238 -30.60 -6.87 -9.88
N MET A 239 -31.02 -7.41 -8.74
CA MET A 239 -31.91 -8.55 -8.65
C MET A 239 -33.01 -8.29 -7.61
N SER A 240 -34.24 -8.65 -7.91
CA SER A 240 -35.34 -8.56 -6.97
C SER A 240 -35.30 -9.67 -5.92
N GLN A 241 -36.06 -9.53 -4.83
CA GLN A 241 -36.14 -10.55 -3.78
C GLN A 241 -36.67 -11.88 -4.33
N GLU A 242 -37.67 -11.83 -5.23
CA GLU A 242 -38.21 -12.99 -5.89
C GLU A 242 -37.18 -13.72 -6.77
N GLY A 243 -36.36 -12.93 -7.46
CA GLY A 243 -35.24 -13.46 -8.25
C GLY A 243 -34.21 -14.17 -7.37
N ILE A 244 -33.87 -13.59 -6.22
CA ILE A 244 -32.93 -14.20 -5.26
C ILE A 244 -33.57 -15.45 -4.63
N LEU A 245 -34.83 -15.36 -4.24
CA LEU A 245 -35.56 -16.51 -3.69
C LEU A 245 -35.57 -17.69 -4.66
N SER A 246 -35.76 -17.45 -5.95
CA SER A 246 -35.78 -18.51 -6.98
C SER A 246 -34.43 -19.24 -7.14
N LEU A 247 -33.33 -18.60 -6.79
CA LEU A 247 -32.00 -19.21 -6.85
C LEU A 247 -31.71 -20.17 -5.68
N GLN A 248 -32.45 -20.08 -4.59
CA GLN A 248 -32.30 -20.91 -3.40
C GLN A 248 -30.85 -21.04 -2.91
N PRO A 249 -30.19 -19.91 -2.52
CA PRO A 249 -28.83 -19.94 -1.98
C PRO A 249 -28.76 -20.67 -0.63
N ASP A 250 -27.74 -21.52 -0.45
CA ASP A 250 -27.41 -22.13 0.83
C ASP A 250 -26.74 -21.13 1.78
N ILE A 251 -25.99 -20.17 1.21
CA ILE A 251 -25.32 -19.11 1.94
C ILE A 251 -25.47 -17.79 1.16
N ILE A 252 -25.71 -16.71 1.90
CA ILE A 252 -25.65 -15.34 1.38
C ILE A 252 -24.40 -14.65 1.95
N LEU A 253 -23.50 -14.23 1.06
CA LEU A 253 -22.38 -13.34 1.39
C LEU A 253 -22.81 -11.91 1.11
N LEU A 254 -22.74 -11.06 2.14
CA LEU A 254 -23.17 -9.68 2.08
C LEU A 254 -22.00 -8.74 2.26
N SER A 255 -21.82 -7.79 1.34
CA SER A 255 -20.97 -6.64 1.58
C SER A 255 -21.81 -5.37 1.69
N LYS A 256 -21.61 -4.64 2.78
CA LYS A 256 -22.28 -3.36 3.01
C LYS A 256 -21.26 -2.25 2.75
N ARG A 257 -21.54 -1.41 1.78
CA ARG A 257 -20.74 -0.22 1.53
C ARG A 257 -21.13 0.84 2.55
N SER A 258 -20.34 0.99 3.60
CA SER A 258 -20.54 2.00 4.61
C SER A 258 -19.27 2.86 4.72
N ASP A 259 -19.44 4.16 4.77
CA ASP A 259 -18.33 5.11 5.03
C ASP A 259 -17.86 5.08 6.49
N LYS A 260 -18.57 4.32 7.34
CA LYS A 260 -18.24 4.16 8.77
C LYS A 260 -17.98 2.69 9.08
N PRO A 261 -16.95 2.38 9.89
CA PRO A 261 -16.78 1.05 10.46
C PRO A 261 -18.07 0.68 11.22
N THR A 262 -18.62 -0.50 10.95
CA THR A 262 -19.78 -1.00 11.69
C THR A 262 -19.27 -2.02 12.69
N ASN A 263 -19.68 -1.88 13.96
CA ASN A 263 -19.43 -2.87 15.01
C ASN A 263 -20.54 -3.94 15.04
N GLN A 264 -21.32 -4.05 13.97
CA GLN A 264 -22.42 -5.01 13.88
C GLN A 264 -21.89 -6.43 13.72
N THR A 265 -22.52 -7.36 14.43
CA THR A 265 -22.27 -8.80 14.24
C THR A 265 -22.94 -9.31 12.96
N ASN A 266 -22.50 -10.46 12.44
CA ASN A 266 -23.17 -11.12 11.32
C ASN A 266 -24.68 -11.34 11.59
N ALA A 267 -25.05 -11.69 12.82
CA ALA A 267 -26.46 -11.89 13.20
C ALA A 267 -27.27 -10.58 13.10
N GLN A 268 -26.73 -9.45 13.52
CA GLN A 268 -27.40 -8.15 13.39
C GLN A 268 -27.57 -7.74 11.93
N ILE A 269 -26.54 -7.96 11.13
CA ILE A 269 -26.57 -7.64 9.68
C ILE A 269 -27.56 -8.56 8.96
N ALA A 270 -27.59 -9.85 9.31
CA ALA A 270 -28.58 -10.79 8.78
C ALA A 270 -30.03 -10.36 9.14
N GLN A 271 -30.25 -9.93 10.38
CA GLN A 271 -31.56 -9.45 10.82
C GLN A 271 -31.99 -8.19 10.07
N GLU A 272 -31.09 -7.24 9.84
CA GLU A 272 -31.37 -6.05 9.03
C GLU A 272 -31.71 -6.43 7.58
N LEU A 273 -30.91 -7.32 6.97
CA LEU A 273 -31.16 -7.81 5.61
C LEU A 273 -32.54 -8.42 5.49
N LEU A 274 -32.92 -9.35 6.39
CA LEU A 274 -34.22 -10.03 6.38
C LEU A 274 -35.38 -9.06 6.66
N LYS A 275 -35.14 -7.96 7.36
CA LYS A 275 -36.14 -6.90 7.53
C LYS A 275 -36.35 -6.09 6.25
N GLU A 276 -35.25 -5.79 5.52
CA GLU A 276 -35.32 -5.06 4.25
C GLU A 276 -35.79 -5.93 3.08
N MET A 277 -35.47 -7.23 3.12
CA MET A 277 -35.74 -8.21 2.07
C MET A 277 -36.41 -9.47 2.67
N PRO A 278 -37.69 -9.40 3.09
CA PRO A 278 -38.35 -10.49 3.85
C PRO A 278 -38.41 -11.82 3.12
N LEU A 279 -38.48 -11.83 1.79
CA LEU A 279 -38.54 -13.08 1.02
C LEU A 279 -37.28 -13.94 1.17
N LEU A 280 -36.17 -13.34 1.52
CA LEU A 280 -34.92 -14.08 1.74
C LEU A 280 -34.95 -14.99 2.95
N ALA A 281 -35.90 -14.76 3.90
CA ALA A 281 -36.13 -15.67 5.02
C ALA A 281 -36.59 -17.08 4.57
N HIS A 282 -37.10 -17.20 3.34
CA HIS A 282 -37.55 -18.47 2.75
C HIS A 282 -36.51 -19.14 1.85
N THR A 283 -35.29 -18.64 1.84
CA THR A 283 -34.15 -19.33 1.23
C THR A 283 -33.48 -20.25 2.25
N PRO A 284 -32.77 -21.31 1.83
CA PRO A 284 -31.97 -22.11 2.75
C PRO A 284 -31.03 -21.26 3.62
N ALA A 285 -30.39 -20.21 3.03
CA ALA A 285 -29.56 -19.27 3.76
C ALA A 285 -30.31 -18.51 4.87
N GLY A 286 -31.55 -18.07 4.58
CA GLY A 286 -32.37 -17.35 5.56
C GLY A 286 -32.91 -18.26 6.67
N GLU A 287 -33.38 -19.44 6.33
CA GLU A 287 -33.94 -20.44 7.28
C GLU A 287 -32.85 -20.94 8.26
N ASN A 288 -31.65 -21.17 7.77
CA ASN A 288 -30.52 -21.66 8.58
C ASN A 288 -29.62 -20.55 9.19
N GLY A 289 -29.93 -19.29 8.92
CA GLY A 289 -29.10 -18.15 9.39
C GLY A 289 -27.74 -18.08 8.76
N HIS A 290 -27.52 -18.65 7.59
CA HIS A 290 -26.26 -18.67 6.85
C HIS A 290 -26.07 -17.38 6.04
N ILE A 291 -26.15 -16.24 6.72
CA ILE A 291 -25.87 -14.92 6.15
C ILE A 291 -24.59 -14.39 6.79
N GLN A 292 -23.57 -14.16 5.97
CA GLN A 292 -22.24 -13.77 6.41
C GLN A 292 -21.80 -12.47 5.71
N THR A 293 -20.93 -11.73 6.37
CA THR A 293 -20.37 -10.50 5.79
C THR A 293 -19.03 -10.78 5.13
N LEU A 294 -18.82 -10.13 3.99
CA LEU A 294 -17.54 -10.07 3.30
C LEU A 294 -17.01 -8.63 3.39
N ALA A 295 -15.81 -8.50 3.92
CA ALA A 295 -15.17 -7.20 4.08
C ALA A 295 -15.01 -6.51 2.71
N PRO A 296 -15.34 -5.20 2.57
CA PRO A 296 -15.20 -4.49 1.30
C PRO A 296 -13.78 -4.54 0.72
N GLN A 297 -12.76 -4.61 1.57
CA GLN A 297 -11.35 -4.69 1.16
C GLN A 297 -11.07 -5.93 0.31
N ALA A 298 -11.65 -7.07 0.65
CA ALA A 298 -11.47 -8.31 -0.09
C ALA A 298 -12.01 -8.23 -1.54
N LEU A 299 -12.85 -7.23 -1.83
CA LEU A 299 -13.49 -7.05 -3.14
C LEU A 299 -12.77 -6.04 -4.04
N LEU A 300 -11.74 -5.33 -3.56
CA LEU A 300 -11.17 -4.16 -4.22
C LEU A 300 -9.74 -4.38 -4.74
N GLY A 301 -9.07 -5.44 -4.32
CA GLY A 301 -7.65 -5.68 -4.61
C GLY A 301 -7.37 -6.81 -5.62
N GLY A 302 -8.38 -7.36 -6.28
CA GLY A 302 -8.22 -8.59 -7.08
C GLY A 302 -7.85 -9.78 -6.20
N LEU A 303 -7.02 -10.69 -6.69
CA LEU A 303 -6.43 -11.78 -5.89
C LEU A 303 -5.34 -11.20 -4.98
N GLY A 304 -5.75 -10.47 -3.92
CA GLY A 304 -4.87 -9.87 -2.92
C GLY A 304 -4.92 -10.60 -1.57
N ILE A 305 -4.20 -10.07 -0.60
CA ILE A 305 -4.09 -10.64 0.76
C ILE A 305 -5.48 -10.80 1.40
N SER A 306 -6.30 -9.75 1.37
CA SER A 306 -7.65 -9.80 1.94
C SER A 306 -8.56 -10.78 1.21
N ALA A 307 -8.44 -10.94 -0.11
CA ALA A 307 -9.24 -11.90 -0.87
C ALA A 307 -8.87 -13.35 -0.52
N ILE A 308 -7.58 -13.66 -0.43
CA ILE A 308 -7.07 -14.98 -0.02
C ILE A 308 -7.55 -15.31 1.41
N SER A 309 -7.42 -14.37 2.34
CA SER A 309 -7.87 -14.53 3.73
C SER A 309 -9.40 -14.75 3.82
N ALA A 310 -10.18 -14.00 3.03
CA ALA A 310 -11.63 -14.17 2.98
C ALA A 310 -12.04 -15.54 2.44
N ALA A 311 -11.38 -16.02 1.37
CA ALA A 311 -11.62 -17.34 0.80
C ALA A 311 -11.24 -18.46 1.79
N ASP A 312 -10.14 -18.32 2.53
CA ASP A 312 -9.70 -19.27 3.54
C ASP A 312 -10.69 -19.35 4.72
N THR A 313 -11.17 -18.20 5.17
CA THR A 313 -12.19 -18.12 6.21
C THR A 313 -13.50 -18.78 5.77
N LEU A 314 -13.92 -18.50 4.54
CA LEU A 314 -15.12 -19.09 3.95
C LEU A 314 -14.99 -20.61 3.83
N ALA A 315 -13.90 -21.12 3.26
CA ALA A 315 -13.63 -22.55 3.15
C ALA A 315 -13.64 -23.23 4.52
N SER A 316 -13.00 -22.61 5.53
CA SER A 316 -12.98 -23.14 6.90
C SER A 316 -14.38 -23.19 7.54
N THR A 317 -15.25 -22.23 7.22
CA THR A 317 -16.64 -22.20 7.69
C THR A 317 -17.46 -23.31 7.04
N LEU A 318 -17.30 -23.50 5.72
CA LEU A 318 -17.98 -24.56 4.97
C LEU A 318 -17.62 -25.96 5.48
N LEU A 319 -16.34 -26.19 5.80
CA LEU A 319 -15.90 -27.48 6.36
C LEU A 319 -16.49 -27.76 7.75
N LYS A 320 -16.73 -26.73 8.57
CA LYS A 320 -17.36 -26.88 9.88
C LYS A 320 -18.85 -27.15 9.82
N GLN A 321 -19.54 -26.69 8.78
CA GLN A 321 -20.98 -26.91 8.59
C GLN A 321 -21.30 -28.30 8.07
N ASN A 322 -20.33 -28.98 7.47
CA ASN A 322 -20.45 -30.34 6.95
C ASN A 322 -20.17 -31.44 8.01
N HIS A 323 -19.82 -31.07 9.24
CA HIS A 323 -19.63 -31.95 10.41
C HIS A 323 -20.70 -31.71 11.45
#